data_b00d6a078e562c5343d901ff44a0f650
#
_entry.id   b00d6a078e562c5343d901ff44a0f650
#
_cell.length_a   1.000
_cell.length_b   1.000
_cell.length_c   1.000
_cell.angle_alpha   90.00
_cell.angle_beta   90.00
_cell.angle_gamma   90.00
#
_symmetry.space_group_name_H-M   'P 1'
#
loop_
_entity.id
_entity.type
_entity.pdbx_description
1 polymer ?
#
loop_
_entity_poly.entity_id
_entity_poly.type
_entity_poly.pdbx_seq_one_letter_code
_entity_poly.pdbx_strand_id
1 'polypeptide(L)' 'MYFIIKNGNQVLHTGTAEPNTVGTRYDLLWFDTEAEMLQYIEDNHLEIVEVEDEIN' A
#
# COMPACT_ATOMS: atom_id res chain seq x y z
N MET A 1 -8.10 7.55 5.00
CA MET A 1 -7.99 6.92 3.68
C MET A 1 -7.08 5.71 3.76
N TYR A 2 -7.25 4.81 2.83
CA TYR A 2 -6.41 3.63 2.75
C TYR A 2 -5.25 3.91 1.81
N PHE A 3 -4.10 3.31 2.06
CA PHE A 3 -2.95 3.55 1.20
C PHE A 3 -2.19 2.27 0.92
N ILE A 4 -1.44 2.30 -0.18
CA ILE A 4 -0.57 1.22 -0.55
C ILE A 4 0.79 1.84 -0.82
N ILE A 5 1.84 1.24 -0.30
CA ILE A 5 3.19 1.59 -0.65
C ILE A 5 3.73 0.42 -1.45
N LYS A 6 4.10 0.66 -2.69
CA LYS A 6 4.53 -0.43 -3.55
C LYS A 6 5.82 -0.10 -4.27
N ASN A 7 6.48 -1.13 -4.71
CA ASN A 7 7.69 -0.99 -5.49
C ASN A 7 7.52 -1.92 -6.68
N GLY A 8 7.24 -1.36 -7.84
CA GLY A 8 6.95 -2.16 -9.01
C GLY A 8 5.68 -2.95 -8.81
N ASN A 9 5.76 -4.26 -8.87
CA ASN A 9 4.60 -5.11 -8.68
C ASN A 9 4.46 -5.60 -7.25
N GLN A 10 5.28 -5.12 -6.33
CA GLN A 10 5.27 -5.62 -4.98
C GLN A 10 4.69 -4.61 -4.02
N VAL A 11 3.70 -5.02 -3.26
CA VAL A 11 3.08 -4.17 -2.26
C VAL A 11 3.85 -4.38 -0.97
N LEU A 12 4.53 -3.33 -0.52
CA LEU A 12 5.38 -3.42 0.66
C LEU A 12 4.61 -3.15 1.93
N HIS A 13 3.59 -2.31 1.86
CA HIS A 13 2.87 -1.96 3.08
C HIS A 13 1.51 -1.40 2.71
N THR A 14 0.51 -1.68 3.55
CA THR A 14 -0.82 -1.10 3.38
C THR A 14 -1.29 -0.64 4.74
N GLY A 15 -2.21 0.28 4.75
CA GLY A 15 -2.75 0.74 6.01
C GLY A 15 -3.72 1.89 5.82
N THR A 16 -4.01 2.57 6.91
CA THR A 16 -4.88 3.74 6.86
C THR A 16 -4.17 4.92 7.48
N ALA A 17 -4.39 6.10 6.92
CA ALA A 17 -3.81 7.31 7.43
C ALA A 17 -4.51 8.50 6.78
N GLU A 18 -4.21 9.69 7.26
CA GLU A 18 -4.72 10.87 6.64
C GLU A 18 -3.87 11.18 5.44
N PRO A 19 -4.44 11.73 4.38
CA PRO A 19 -3.65 12.07 3.20
C PRO A 19 -2.54 13.04 3.57
N ASN A 20 -1.42 12.87 2.92
CA ASN A 20 -0.26 13.75 3.12
C ASN A 20 0.43 13.58 4.46
N THR A 21 0.16 12.50 5.17
CA THR A 21 0.83 12.24 6.44
C THR A 21 1.80 11.09 6.34
N VAL A 22 1.90 10.45 5.16
CA VAL A 22 2.78 9.31 4.99
C VAL A 22 3.87 9.69 4.00
N GLY A 23 5.11 9.45 4.40
CA GLY A 23 6.23 9.75 3.54
C GLY A 23 6.97 8.48 3.17
N THR A 24 7.34 8.34 1.91
CA THR A 24 8.04 7.16 1.49
C THR A 24 8.75 7.47 0.18
N ARG A 25 9.83 6.75 -0.09
CA ARG A 25 10.53 6.90 -1.34
C ARG A 25 9.94 5.97 -2.38
N TYR A 26 9.01 5.10 -2.00
CA TYR A 26 8.39 4.19 -2.94
C TYR A 26 7.10 4.81 -3.47
N ASP A 27 6.38 4.10 -4.30
CA ASP A 27 5.14 4.61 -4.86
C ASP A 27 4.06 4.55 -3.80
N LEU A 28 3.36 5.64 -3.61
CA LEU A 28 2.32 5.74 -2.60
C LEU A 28 1.00 6.03 -3.30
N LEU A 29 0.01 5.20 -3.04
CA LEU A 29 -1.29 5.34 -3.66
C LEU A 29 -2.35 5.43 -2.57
N TRP A 30 -3.36 6.26 -2.80
CA TRP A 30 -4.42 6.49 -1.83
C TRP A 30 -5.75 6.01 -2.39
N PHE A 31 -6.60 5.45 -1.52
CA PHE A 31 -7.90 4.94 -1.91
C PHE A 31 -8.93 5.36 -0.86
N ASP A 32 -10.17 5.62 -1.29
CA ASP A 32 -11.22 6.00 -0.38
C ASP A 32 -11.72 4.84 0.44
N THR A 33 -11.75 3.66 -0.10
CA THR A 33 -12.26 2.50 0.61
C THR A 33 -11.30 1.34 0.47
N GLU A 34 -11.42 0.40 1.39
CA GLU A 34 -10.59 -0.78 1.35
C GLU A 34 -10.89 -1.61 0.10
N ALA A 35 -12.16 -1.63 -0.29
CA ALA A 35 -12.55 -2.39 -1.47
C ALA A 35 -11.83 -1.87 -2.71
N GLU A 36 -11.71 -0.56 -2.84
CA GLU A 36 -11.02 0.01 -3.98
C GLU A 36 -9.54 -0.33 -3.94
N MET A 37 -8.96 -0.33 -2.77
CA MET A 37 -7.56 -0.67 -2.62
C MET A 37 -7.31 -2.11 -3.03
N LEU A 38 -8.15 -3.01 -2.54
CA LEU A 38 -7.97 -4.42 -2.85
C LEU A 38 -8.23 -4.70 -4.33
N GLN A 39 -9.18 -3.98 -4.92
CA GLN A 39 -9.48 -4.14 -6.32
C GLN A 39 -8.29 -3.70 -7.18
N TYR A 40 -7.62 -2.64 -6.77
CA TYR A 40 -6.45 -2.18 -7.50
C TYR A 40 -5.35 -3.24 -7.47
N ILE A 41 -5.14 -3.84 -6.31
CA ILE A 41 -4.14 -4.88 -6.16
C ILE A 41 -4.45 -6.04 -7.09
N GLU A 42 -5.70 -6.43 -7.12
CA GLU A 42 -6.09 -7.55 -7.96
C GLU A 42 -6.02 -7.21 -9.44
N ASP A 43 -6.50 -6.03 -9.82
CA ASP A 43 -6.51 -5.63 -11.23
C ASP A 43 -5.11 -5.50 -11.80
N ASN A 44 -4.16 -5.15 -10.97
CA ASN A 44 -2.80 -4.97 -11.43
C ASN A 44 -1.90 -6.15 -11.10
N HIS A 45 -2.48 -7.21 -10.56
CA HIS A 45 -1.74 -8.44 -10.25
C HIS A 45 -0.54 -8.13 -9.36
N LEU A 46 -0.75 -7.34 -8.33
CA LEU A 46 0.34 -6.99 -7.44
C LEU A 46 0.55 -8.10 -6.42
N GLU A 47 1.80 -8.26 -6.01
CA GLU A 47 2.15 -9.29 -5.06
C GLU A 47 2.32 -8.64 -3.69
N ILE A 48 1.67 -9.15 -2.67
CA ILE A 48 1.79 -8.59 -1.34
C ILE A 48 2.99 -9.21 -0.65
N VAL A 49 3.99 -8.35 -0.39
CA VAL A 49 5.19 -8.81 0.22
C VAL A 49 5.31 -8.03 1.50
N GLU A 50 4.75 -8.52 2.58
CA GLU A 50 4.78 -7.83 3.77
C GLU A 50 6.10 -7.83 4.37
N VAL A 51 6.78 -6.77 4.42
CA VAL A 51 8.03 -6.66 5.05
C VAL A 51 7.85 -6.48 6.48
N GLU A 52 8.21 -7.50 7.27
CA GLU A 52 8.02 -7.49 8.61
C GLU A 52 9.13 -6.95 9.30
N ASP A 53 9.20 -5.94 9.67
CA ASP A 53 10.17 -5.37 10.33
C ASP A 53 10.34 -5.71 11.59
N GLU A 54 10.59 -6.37 11.99
CA GLU A 54 10.65 -6.88 13.07
C GLU A 54 11.24 -6.35 13.97
N ILE A 55 11.33 -5.82 14.32
CA ILE A 55 11.76 -5.28 15.18
C ILE A 55 11.92 -5.67 16.22
N ASN A 56 12.02 -5.96 16.64
CA ASN A 56 12.14 -6.34 17.66
C ASN A 56 12.80 -6.37 18.03
#